data_89713f138882944301a41743684c1f48
#
_entry.id   89713f138882944301a41743684c1f48
#
_cell.length_a   1.000
_cell.length_b   1.000
_cell.length_c   1.000
_cell.angle_alpha   90.00
_cell.angle_beta   90.00
_cell.angle_gamma   90.00
#
_symmetry.space_group_name_H-M   'P 1'
#
loop_
_entity.id
_entity.type
_entity.pdbx_description
1 polymer ?
#
loop_
_entity_poly.entity_id
_entity_poly.type
_entity_poly.pdbx_seq_one_letter_code
_entity_poly.pdbx_strand_id
1 'polypeptide(L)'
;MRILIFGMGGIGSFIGGALARAGADVYFYVRGKNREAIEKEGLHVTSEILGDFKVWPKGMGQDGKSFGKMDAIFLACKGNGLINACRDMAPMVGNSTVVVPLLNGVLVSDLMAPLLPPCFIADGTIRVFSHMEKPGHVVQTAGSGKVVMGMKDGKNRPILYELADILQKAGIPAEVTDDIRLDSWEKYALMGTNSALFCLFDGPAGKVRRQENYRKIVAEAVEEVITVARAQGVIFPETYKENYLALFDSLPGDTVTSLYRDLKDGKKTEDTETEMILGRMVKMGKEAGVPVPCFEKAYEKAVLLTRPFGREG
;
A
#
# COMPACT_ATOMS: atom_id res chain seq x y z
N MET A 1 -0.38 3.82 -24.56
CA MET A 1 -0.92 3.02 -23.44
C MET A 1 -1.80 3.92 -22.58
N ARG A 2 -3.09 3.57 -22.45
CA ARG A 2 -4.05 4.29 -21.60
C ARG A 2 -3.95 3.79 -20.18
N ILE A 3 -3.48 4.63 -19.27
CA ILE A 3 -3.21 4.27 -17.86
C ILE A 3 -4.25 4.94 -16.96
N LEU A 4 -4.91 4.18 -16.09
CA LEU A 4 -5.79 4.71 -15.07
C LEU A 4 -5.12 4.67 -13.69
N ILE A 5 -5.18 5.77 -12.98
CA ILE A 5 -4.92 5.78 -11.54
C ILE A 5 -6.27 5.69 -10.83
N PHE A 6 -6.53 4.55 -10.20
CA PHE A 6 -7.75 4.32 -9.44
C PHE A 6 -7.51 4.64 -7.96
N GLY A 7 -8.00 5.80 -7.54
CA GLY A 7 -7.81 6.32 -6.18
C GLY A 7 -6.69 7.37 -6.11
N MET A 8 -7.09 8.62 -5.89
CA MET A 8 -6.20 9.79 -5.83
C MET A 8 -5.92 10.19 -4.36
N GLY A 9 -5.45 9.21 -3.58
CA GLY A 9 -4.82 9.42 -2.27
C GLY A 9 -3.34 9.78 -2.42
N GLY A 10 -2.54 9.64 -1.35
CA GLY A 10 -1.11 9.95 -1.38
C GLY A 10 -0.37 9.21 -2.50
N ILE A 11 -0.47 7.88 -2.57
CA ILE A 11 0.22 7.04 -3.57
C ILE A 11 -0.27 7.36 -4.99
N GLY A 12 -1.59 7.33 -5.21
CA GLY A 12 -2.14 7.53 -6.54
C GLY A 12 -1.88 8.93 -7.09
N SER A 13 -1.95 9.96 -6.24
CA SER A 13 -1.64 11.34 -6.64
C SER A 13 -0.14 11.52 -6.95
N PHE A 14 0.74 10.86 -6.21
CA PHE A 14 2.18 10.90 -6.47
C PHE A 14 2.50 10.27 -7.83
N ILE A 15 2.05 9.03 -8.10
CA ILE A 15 2.29 8.34 -9.37
C ILE A 15 1.58 9.05 -10.52
N GLY A 16 0.29 9.36 -10.33
CA GLY A 16 -0.52 10.00 -11.37
C GLY A 16 0.02 11.38 -11.75
N GLY A 17 0.50 12.16 -10.78
CA GLY A 17 1.14 13.44 -11.00
C GLY A 17 2.43 13.32 -11.82
N ALA A 18 3.29 12.36 -11.48
CA ALA A 18 4.51 12.09 -12.23
C ALA A 18 4.24 11.69 -13.67
N LEU A 19 3.30 10.76 -13.89
CA LEU A 19 2.90 10.31 -15.22
C LEU A 19 2.29 11.43 -16.07
N ALA A 20 1.41 12.25 -15.47
CA ALA A 20 0.81 13.40 -16.17
C ALA A 20 1.88 14.44 -16.58
N ARG A 21 2.83 14.74 -15.70
CA ARG A 21 3.96 15.64 -15.99
C ARG A 21 4.83 15.13 -17.14
N ALA A 22 5.03 13.82 -17.20
CA ALA A 22 5.80 13.19 -18.29
C ALA A 22 5.02 13.09 -19.63
N GLY A 23 3.77 13.56 -19.68
CA GLY A 23 2.94 13.53 -20.88
C GLY A 23 2.35 12.15 -21.20
N ALA A 24 2.32 11.25 -20.23
CA ALA A 24 1.68 9.94 -20.40
C ALA A 24 0.17 10.07 -20.62
N ASP A 25 -0.42 9.09 -21.30
CA ASP A 25 -1.87 8.99 -21.51
C ASP A 25 -2.57 8.50 -20.22
N VAL A 26 -2.58 9.36 -19.17
CA VAL A 26 -3.03 9.03 -17.83
C VAL A 26 -4.37 9.67 -17.49
N TYR A 27 -5.22 8.86 -16.85
CA TYR A 27 -6.56 9.19 -16.41
C TYR A 27 -6.68 9.03 -14.88
N PHE A 28 -7.50 9.87 -14.23
CA PHE A 28 -7.70 9.80 -12.78
C PHE A 28 -9.13 9.38 -12.45
N TYR A 29 -9.28 8.26 -11.75
CA TYR A 29 -10.54 7.95 -11.07
C TYR A 29 -10.53 8.60 -9.70
N VAL A 30 -11.28 9.69 -9.56
CA VAL A 30 -11.27 10.59 -8.41
C VAL A 30 -12.65 11.08 -8.06
N ARG A 31 -12.94 11.27 -6.77
CA ARG A 31 -14.26 11.67 -6.24
C ARG A 31 -14.16 12.87 -5.30
N GLY A 32 -15.33 13.49 -5.05
CA GLY A 32 -15.53 14.52 -4.03
C GLY A 32 -14.57 15.69 -4.13
N LYS A 33 -14.17 16.23 -2.99
CA LYS A 33 -13.36 17.46 -2.90
C LYS A 33 -12.02 17.38 -3.67
N ASN A 34 -11.41 16.20 -3.75
CA ASN A 34 -10.18 16.03 -4.55
C ASN A 34 -10.45 16.24 -6.04
N ARG A 35 -11.57 15.72 -6.56
CA ARG A 35 -11.98 15.93 -7.93
C ARG A 35 -12.18 17.42 -8.23
N GLU A 36 -12.99 18.10 -7.42
CA GLU A 36 -13.30 19.52 -7.57
C GLU A 36 -12.04 20.40 -7.57
N ALA A 37 -11.10 20.09 -6.65
CA ALA A 37 -9.83 20.81 -6.57
C ALA A 37 -8.96 20.60 -7.80
N ILE A 38 -8.82 19.34 -8.28
CA ILE A 38 -8.00 19.00 -9.46
C ILE A 38 -8.63 19.60 -10.74
N GLU A 39 -9.95 19.58 -10.88
CA GLU A 39 -10.65 20.20 -12.02
C GLU A 39 -10.34 21.70 -12.10
N LYS A 40 -10.36 22.37 -10.95
CA LYS A 40 -10.20 23.84 -10.87
C LYS A 40 -8.75 24.29 -10.99
N GLU A 41 -7.82 23.61 -10.30
CA GLU A 41 -6.45 24.11 -10.05
C GLU A 41 -5.35 23.16 -10.52
N GLY A 42 -5.70 21.98 -11.04
CA GLY A 42 -4.78 20.88 -11.33
C GLY A 42 -4.38 20.12 -10.06
N LEU A 43 -3.72 18.98 -10.25
CA LEU A 43 -3.07 18.22 -9.18
C LEU A 43 -1.75 18.89 -8.82
N HIS A 44 -1.63 19.39 -7.60
CA HIS A 44 -0.37 19.92 -7.07
C HIS A 44 0.42 18.78 -6.40
N VAL A 45 1.68 18.62 -6.80
CA VAL A 45 2.61 17.64 -6.24
C VAL A 45 3.81 18.39 -5.67
N THR A 46 4.05 18.22 -4.37
CA THR A 46 5.30 18.62 -3.72
C THR A 46 6.05 17.36 -3.32
N SER A 47 7.26 17.18 -3.82
CA SER A 47 8.01 15.93 -3.65
C SER A 47 9.51 16.21 -3.52
N GLU A 48 10.16 15.56 -2.56
CA GLU A 48 11.62 15.63 -2.41
C GLU A 48 12.37 15.06 -3.61
N ILE A 49 11.76 14.09 -4.32
CA ILE A 49 12.40 13.42 -5.47
C ILE A 49 11.93 13.94 -6.83
N LEU A 50 10.72 14.50 -6.91
CA LEU A 50 10.16 15.00 -8.16
C LEU A 50 10.08 16.52 -8.24
N GLY A 51 10.29 17.24 -7.12
CA GLY A 51 10.13 18.68 -7.03
C GLY A 51 8.68 19.13 -6.84
N ASP A 52 8.44 20.43 -7.05
CA ASP A 52 7.13 21.07 -6.89
C ASP A 52 6.54 21.41 -8.27
N PHE A 53 5.31 20.95 -8.56
CA PHE A 53 4.66 21.19 -9.85
C PHE A 53 3.15 20.99 -9.79
N LYS A 54 2.45 21.52 -10.80
CA LYS A 54 1.02 21.28 -11.04
C LYS A 54 0.81 20.65 -12.39
N VAL A 55 -0.16 19.72 -12.46
CA VAL A 55 -0.50 18.99 -13.68
C VAL A 55 -1.99 18.69 -13.78
N TRP A 56 -2.45 18.43 -14.98
CA TRP A 56 -3.77 17.89 -15.28
C TRP A 56 -3.63 16.54 -15.97
N PRO A 57 -4.48 15.54 -15.62
CA PRO A 57 -4.56 14.29 -16.37
C PRO A 57 -5.19 14.53 -17.75
N LYS A 58 -5.06 13.57 -18.64
CA LYS A 58 -5.77 13.59 -19.92
C LYS A 58 -7.29 13.54 -19.78
N GLY A 59 -7.76 12.91 -18.69
CA GLY A 59 -9.17 12.91 -18.29
C GLY A 59 -9.34 12.47 -16.85
N MET A 60 -10.46 12.82 -16.24
CA MET A 60 -10.79 12.40 -14.90
C MET A 60 -12.29 12.17 -14.73
N GLY A 61 -12.67 11.36 -13.77
CA GLY A 61 -14.07 11.08 -13.48
C GLY A 61 -14.25 10.18 -12.26
N GLN A 62 -15.51 9.87 -11.99
CA GLN A 62 -15.90 8.96 -10.89
C GLN A 62 -16.86 7.86 -11.35
N ASP A 63 -17.19 7.80 -12.63
CA ASP A 63 -17.99 6.76 -13.25
C ASP A 63 -17.11 5.94 -14.20
N GLY A 64 -16.92 4.66 -13.88
CA GLY A 64 -16.09 3.76 -14.66
C GLY A 64 -16.53 3.63 -16.14
N LYS A 65 -17.83 3.81 -16.41
CA LYS A 65 -18.37 3.70 -17.79
C LYS A 65 -17.89 4.82 -18.71
N SER A 66 -17.56 5.98 -18.15
CA SER A 66 -17.12 7.15 -18.92
C SER A 66 -15.70 7.03 -19.49
N PHE A 67 -14.87 6.12 -18.94
CA PHE A 67 -13.47 5.99 -19.34
C PHE A 67 -13.23 5.04 -20.53
N GLY A 68 -14.12 4.06 -20.74
CA GLY A 68 -13.86 2.94 -21.66
C GLY A 68 -12.79 1.99 -21.11
N LYS A 69 -12.33 1.05 -21.94
CA LYS A 69 -11.31 0.08 -21.51
C LYS A 69 -9.94 0.73 -21.38
N MET A 70 -9.20 0.33 -20.34
CA MET A 70 -7.84 0.77 -20.06
C MET A 70 -6.84 -0.33 -20.37
N ASP A 71 -5.62 0.05 -20.76
CA ASP A 71 -4.54 -0.91 -20.94
C ASP A 71 -3.95 -1.30 -19.59
N ALA A 72 -3.79 -0.33 -18.69
CA ALA A 72 -3.26 -0.54 -17.34
C ALA A 72 -4.04 0.24 -16.30
N ILE A 73 -4.19 -0.34 -15.10
CA ILE A 73 -4.83 0.30 -13.95
C ILE A 73 -3.92 0.16 -12.72
N PHE A 74 -3.43 1.26 -12.20
CA PHE A 74 -2.83 1.29 -10.87
C PHE A 74 -3.92 1.51 -9.83
N LEU A 75 -4.12 0.53 -8.96
CA LEU A 75 -5.06 0.62 -7.85
C LEU A 75 -4.35 1.14 -6.60
N ALA A 76 -4.72 2.35 -6.17
CA ALA A 76 -4.11 3.05 -5.03
C ALA A 76 -5.16 3.55 -4.02
N CYS A 77 -6.21 2.76 -3.79
CA CYS A 77 -7.19 3.01 -2.73
C CYS A 77 -6.72 2.44 -1.38
N LYS A 78 -7.40 2.79 -0.29
CA LYS A 78 -7.20 2.09 0.99
C LYS A 78 -7.79 0.68 0.93
N GLY A 79 -7.18 -0.26 1.66
CA GLY A 79 -7.56 -1.68 1.64
C GLY A 79 -9.01 -1.96 2.02
N ASN A 80 -9.61 -1.17 2.94
CA ASN A 80 -11.03 -1.25 3.31
C ASN A 80 -11.99 -0.95 2.15
N GLY A 81 -11.52 -0.25 1.11
CA GLY A 81 -12.28 0.08 -0.10
C GLY A 81 -12.15 -0.94 -1.24
N LEU A 82 -11.37 -2.03 -1.09
CA LEU A 82 -10.99 -2.92 -2.18
C LEU A 82 -12.17 -3.51 -2.96
N ILE A 83 -13.20 -4.04 -2.26
CA ILE A 83 -14.37 -4.67 -2.90
C ILE A 83 -15.13 -3.66 -3.77
N ASN A 84 -15.37 -2.46 -3.23
CA ASN A 84 -16.05 -1.40 -3.97
C ASN A 84 -15.20 -0.91 -5.13
N ALA A 85 -13.89 -0.79 -4.94
CA ALA A 85 -12.96 -0.40 -6.00
C ALA A 85 -12.97 -1.40 -7.15
N CYS A 86 -12.96 -2.71 -6.89
CA CYS A 86 -13.07 -3.73 -7.92
C CYS A 86 -14.38 -3.63 -8.70
N ARG A 87 -15.50 -3.41 -8.00
CA ARG A 87 -16.80 -3.22 -8.66
C ARG A 87 -16.81 -2.01 -9.57
N ASP A 88 -16.29 -0.89 -9.10
CA ASP A 88 -16.30 0.37 -9.84
C ASP A 88 -15.32 0.36 -11.01
N MET A 89 -14.20 -0.38 -10.92
CA MET A 89 -13.25 -0.49 -12.02
C MET A 89 -13.63 -1.54 -13.08
N ALA A 90 -14.50 -2.49 -12.76
CA ALA A 90 -14.88 -3.57 -13.67
C ALA A 90 -15.31 -3.10 -15.08
N PRO A 91 -16.05 -1.99 -15.26
CA PRO A 91 -16.36 -1.47 -16.59
C PRO A 91 -15.14 -1.08 -17.44
N MET A 92 -14.02 -0.71 -16.79
CA MET A 92 -12.78 -0.27 -17.41
C MET A 92 -11.80 -1.40 -17.68
N VAL A 93 -12.08 -2.60 -17.17
CA VAL A 93 -11.24 -3.79 -17.31
C VAL A 93 -11.63 -4.56 -18.57
N GLY A 94 -10.66 -4.84 -19.43
CA GLY A 94 -10.78 -5.74 -20.59
C GLY A 94 -9.82 -6.93 -20.45
N ASN A 95 -9.93 -7.91 -21.36
CA ASN A 95 -9.14 -9.16 -21.31
C ASN A 95 -7.62 -8.93 -21.38
N SER A 96 -7.18 -7.82 -21.98
CA SER A 96 -5.76 -7.43 -22.07
C SER A 96 -5.34 -6.40 -21.00
N THR A 97 -6.27 -5.92 -20.18
CA THR A 97 -5.96 -4.95 -19.13
C THR A 97 -5.06 -5.59 -18.08
N VAL A 98 -4.01 -4.90 -17.66
CA VAL A 98 -3.24 -5.25 -16.47
C VAL A 98 -3.66 -4.36 -15.31
N VAL A 99 -3.98 -4.97 -14.17
CA VAL A 99 -4.28 -4.27 -12.91
C VAL A 99 -3.14 -4.48 -11.94
N VAL A 100 -2.59 -3.39 -11.42
CA VAL A 100 -1.46 -3.39 -10.48
C VAL A 100 -1.91 -2.74 -9.17
N PRO A 101 -2.27 -3.52 -8.14
CA PRO A 101 -2.57 -2.98 -6.82
C PRO A 101 -1.29 -2.48 -6.14
N LEU A 102 -1.34 -1.27 -5.58
CA LEU A 102 -0.26 -0.66 -4.80
C LEU A 102 -0.67 -0.42 -3.34
N LEU A 103 -1.61 -1.24 -2.87
CA LEU A 103 -2.11 -1.19 -1.52
C LEU A 103 -1.09 -1.79 -0.54
N ASN A 104 -1.25 -1.42 0.74
CA ASN A 104 -0.55 -2.11 1.82
C ASN A 104 -1.21 -3.49 2.07
N GLY A 105 -0.39 -4.46 2.40
CA GLY A 105 -0.81 -5.85 2.60
C GLY A 105 -0.12 -6.81 1.64
N VAL A 106 -0.44 -8.09 1.77
CA VAL A 106 0.03 -9.17 0.90
C VAL A 106 -1.14 -9.93 0.30
N LEU A 107 -0.90 -10.63 -0.80
CA LEU A 107 -1.91 -11.42 -1.51
C LEU A 107 -3.12 -10.58 -1.94
N VAL A 108 -2.92 -9.33 -2.30
CA VAL A 108 -4.00 -8.43 -2.71
C VAL A 108 -4.58 -8.86 -4.04
N SER A 109 -3.75 -9.33 -4.98
CA SER A 109 -4.18 -9.89 -6.27
C SER A 109 -5.14 -11.07 -6.10
N ASP A 110 -4.92 -11.96 -5.09
CA ASP A 110 -5.81 -13.08 -4.80
C ASP A 110 -7.20 -12.62 -4.31
N LEU A 111 -7.26 -11.51 -3.58
CA LEU A 111 -8.53 -10.92 -3.14
C LEU A 111 -9.29 -10.28 -4.30
N MET A 112 -8.56 -9.77 -5.30
CA MET A 112 -9.14 -9.08 -6.46
C MET A 112 -9.63 -10.05 -7.54
N ALA A 113 -8.92 -11.17 -7.72
CA ALA A 113 -9.19 -12.12 -8.80
C ALA A 113 -10.67 -12.57 -8.93
N PRO A 114 -11.38 -12.94 -7.85
CA PRO A 114 -12.78 -13.31 -7.93
C PRO A 114 -13.75 -12.13 -8.16
N LEU A 115 -13.26 -10.88 -8.07
CA LEU A 115 -14.09 -9.67 -8.10
C LEU A 115 -14.03 -8.92 -9.44
N LEU A 116 -13.07 -9.28 -10.30
CA LEU A 116 -12.86 -8.61 -11.58
C LEU A 116 -13.23 -9.50 -12.76
N PRO A 117 -13.62 -8.91 -13.90
CA PRO A 117 -13.69 -9.64 -15.16
C PRO A 117 -12.32 -10.25 -15.53
N PRO A 118 -12.27 -11.22 -16.45
CA PRO A 118 -11.01 -11.78 -16.91
C PRO A 118 -10.03 -10.69 -17.36
N CYS A 119 -8.87 -10.65 -16.72
CA CYS A 119 -7.78 -9.69 -16.98
C CYS A 119 -6.47 -10.22 -16.39
N PHE A 120 -5.39 -9.49 -16.55
CA PHE A 120 -4.13 -9.75 -15.87
C PHE A 120 -4.09 -8.97 -14.57
N ILE A 121 -3.89 -9.64 -13.43
CA ILE A 121 -3.69 -9.00 -12.14
C ILE A 121 -2.24 -9.29 -11.73
N ALA A 122 -1.41 -8.26 -11.74
CA ALA A 122 -0.06 -8.32 -11.18
C ALA A 122 -0.13 -8.00 -9.69
N ASP A 123 0.90 -8.38 -8.93
CA ASP A 123 1.17 -7.76 -7.64
C ASP A 123 2.10 -6.56 -7.84
N GLY A 124 1.99 -5.58 -6.93
CA GLY A 124 2.84 -4.40 -6.97
C GLY A 124 3.14 -3.85 -5.59
N THR A 125 4.34 -3.34 -5.43
CA THR A 125 4.74 -2.63 -4.21
C THR A 125 5.24 -1.23 -4.56
N ILE A 126 5.12 -0.30 -3.63
CA ILE A 126 5.74 1.02 -3.71
C ILE A 126 6.34 1.39 -2.36
N ARG A 127 7.53 1.98 -2.38
CA ARG A 127 8.25 2.44 -1.18
C ARG A 127 8.26 3.98 -1.16
N VAL A 128 7.17 4.55 -0.68
CA VAL A 128 6.96 6.00 -0.62
C VAL A 128 6.18 6.41 0.64
N PHE A 129 6.55 7.54 1.20
CA PHE A 129 5.74 8.22 2.22
C PHE A 129 5.12 9.46 1.58
N SER A 130 3.84 9.38 1.29
CA SER A 130 3.07 10.46 0.67
C SER A 130 1.69 10.55 1.28
N HIS A 131 1.17 11.76 1.39
CA HIS A 131 -0.17 12.01 1.92
C HIS A 131 -0.81 13.20 1.21
N MET A 132 -2.11 13.28 1.27
CA MET A 132 -2.84 14.46 0.85
C MET A 132 -2.75 15.51 1.96
N GLU A 133 -2.13 16.64 1.68
CA GLU A 133 -2.08 17.77 2.60
C GLU A 133 -3.45 18.49 2.63
N LYS A 134 -4.02 18.67 1.46
CA LYS A 134 -5.38 19.17 1.24
C LYS A 134 -5.94 18.61 -0.06
N PRO A 135 -7.22 18.75 -0.34
CA PRO A 135 -7.78 18.33 -1.62
C PRO A 135 -6.99 18.91 -2.80
N GLY A 136 -6.61 18.03 -3.74
CA GLY A 136 -5.81 18.39 -4.92
C GLY A 136 -4.33 18.64 -4.67
N HIS A 137 -3.80 18.50 -3.44
CA HIS A 137 -2.38 18.67 -3.13
C HIS A 137 -1.82 17.45 -2.40
N VAL A 138 -0.85 16.80 -3.01
CA VAL A 138 -0.09 15.67 -2.44
C VAL A 138 1.30 16.11 -2.06
N VAL A 139 1.75 15.67 -0.88
CA VAL A 139 3.13 15.87 -0.40
C VAL A 139 3.79 14.51 -0.22
N GLN A 140 4.99 14.35 -0.82
CA GLN A 140 5.86 13.21 -0.60
C GLN A 140 7.09 13.67 0.16
N THR A 141 7.33 13.05 1.32
CA THR A 141 8.34 13.48 2.29
C THR A 141 9.47 12.49 2.49
N ALA A 142 9.31 11.23 2.04
CA ALA A 142 10.35 10.22 2.20
C ALA A 142 10.09 9.00 1.30
N GLY A 143 11.09 8.12 1.22
CA GLY A 143 11.08 6.91 0.40
C GLY A 143 11.55 7.17 -1.02
N SER A 144 12.03 6.12 -1.68
CA SER A 144 12.58 6.21 -3.04
C SER A 144 11.53 6.40 -4.13
N GLY A 145 10.25 6.23 -3.81
CA GLY A 145 9.19 6.17 -4.81
C GLY A 145 9.23 4.92 -5.70
N LYS A 146 10.17 3.99 -5.45
CA LYS A 146 10.36 2.79 -6.29
C LYS A 146 9.10 1.92 -6.30
N VAL A 147 8.65 1.62 -7.53
CA VAL A 147 7.58 0.66 -7.81
C VAL A 147 8.21 -0.65 -8.26
N VAL A 148 7.84 -1.77 -7.63
CA VAL A 148 8.21 -3.11 -8.08
C VAL A 148 6.93 -3.84 -8.46
N MET A 149 6.91 -4.48 -9.63
CA MET A 149 5.74 -5.17 -10.17
C MET A 149 6.12 -6.56 -10.67
N GLY A 150 5.16 -7.47 -10.66
CA GLY A 150 5.38 -8.79 -11.25
C GLY A 150 4.11 -9.63 -11.25
N MET A 151 4.09 -10.64 -12.12
CA MET A 151 3.06 -11.65 -12.09
C MET A 151 3.37 -12.66 -10.99
N LYS A 152 2.34 -13.10 -10.25
CA LYS A 152 2.47 -14.05 -9.14
C LYS A 152 3.11 -15.38 -9.54
N ASP A 153 2.96 -15.79 -10.80
CA ASP A 153 3.53 -17.01 -11.37
C ASP A 153 4.93 -16.82 -11.98
N GLY A 154 5.52 -15.62 -11.83
CA GLY A 154 6.81 -15.25 -12.41
C GLY A 154 6.80 -15.07 -13.94
N LYS A 155 5.66 -15.32 -14.60
CA LYS A 155 5.53 -15.19 -16.05
C LYS A 155 5.08 -13.78 -16.44
N ASN A 156 5.99 -12.84 -16.32
CA ASN A 156 5.73 -11.44 -16.57
C ASN A 156 5.25 -11.17 -18.01
N ARG A 157 4.27 -10.28 -18.13
CA ARG A 157 3.69 -9.86 -19.40
C ARG A 157 4.45 -8.66 -19.96
N PRO A 158 4.60 -8.54 -21.29
CA PRO A 158 5.30 -7.40 -21.92
C PRO A 158 4.81 -6.04 -21.44
N ILE A 159 3.52 -5.91 -21.20
CA ILE A 159 2.90 -4.67 -20.72
C ILE A 159 3.47 -4.17 -19.37
N LEU A 160 3.97 -5.06 -18.49
CA LEU A 160 4.60 -4.65 -17.23
C LEU A 160 5.94 -3.94 -17.48
N TYR A 161 6.71 -4.40 -18.45
CA TYR A 161 7.98 -3.76 -18.85
C TYR A 161 7.72 -2.40 -19.49
N GLU A 162 6.69 -2.28 -20.34
CA GLU A 162 6.27 -1.00 -20.89
C GLU A 162 5.82 -0.03 -19.79
N LEU A 163 5.08 -0.51 -18.77
CA LEU A 163 4.70 0.30 -17.62
C LEU A 163 5.93 0.76 -16.81
N ALA A 164 6.90 -0.13 -16.60
CA ALA A 164 8.14 0.22 -15.91
C ALA A 164 8.90 1.32 -16.66
N ASP A 165 9.03 1.21 -17.97
CA ASP A 165 9.66 2.24 -18.82
C ASP A 165 8.93 3.58 -18.74
N ILE A 166 7.60 3.58 -18.74
CA ILE A 166 6.79 4.80 -18.63
C ILE A 166 6.98 5.44 -17.24
N LEU A 167 7.00 4.66 -16.16
CA LEU A 167 7.26 5.14 -14.81
C LEU A 167 8.67 5.73 -14.69
N GLN A 168 9.69 5.05 -15.23
CA GLN A 168 11.07 5.53 -15.21
C GLN A 168 11.23 6.86 -15.97
N LYS A 169 10.60 6.99 -17.15
CA LYS A 169 10.55 8.26 -17.90
C LYS A 169 9.83 9.36 -17.12
N ALA A 170 8.91 9.02 -16.25
CA ALA A 170 8.24 9.97 -15.36
C ALA A 170 9.05 10.32 -14.09
N GLY A 171 10.26 9.76 -13.92
CA GLY A 171 11.12 9.97 -12.76
C GLY A 171 10.81 9.08 -11.56
N ILE A 172 9.99 8.04 -11.74
CA ILE A 172 9.68 7.05 -10.72
C ILE A 172 10.51 5.77 -11.00
N PRO A 173 11.45 5.39 -10.11
CA PRO A 173 12.16 4.12 -10.27
C PRO A 173 11.17 2.96 -10.34
N ALA A 174 11.29 2.10 -11.34
CA ALA A 174 10.39 0.97 -11.52
C ALA A 174 11.15 -0.28 -11.95
N GLU A 175 10.71 -1.43 -11.47
CA GLU A 175 11.29 -2.74 -11.73
C GLU A 175 10.21 -3.78 -11.97
N VAL A 176 10.46 -4.70 -12.89
CA VAL A 176 9.66 -5.91 -13.07
C VAL A 176 10.47 -7.09 -12.54
N THR A 177 9.94 -7.80 -11.56
CA THR A 177 10.61 -8.94 -10.93
C THR A 177 9.87 -10.24 -11.19
N ASP A 178 10.61 -11.35 -11.25
CA ASP A 178 10.02 -12.69 -11.35
C ASP A 178 9.58 -13.22 -9.98
N ASP A 179 10.01 -12.58 -8.89
CA ASP A 179 9.62 -12.92 -7.52
C ASP A 179 8.99 -11.74 -6.78
N ILE A 180 7.87 -11.26 -7.30
CA ILE A 180 7.10 -10.19 -6.66
C ILE A 180 6.51 -10.62 -5.30
N ARG A 181 6.36 -11.94 -5.09
CA ARG A 181 5.84 -12.45 -3.82
C ARG A 181 6.81 -12.16 -2.69
N LEU A 182 8.11 -12.41 -2.89
CA LEU A 182 9.14 -12.10 -1.89
C LEU A 182 9.18 -10.59 -1.61
N ASP A 183 9.22 -9.72 -2.65
CA ASP A 183 9.23 -8.27 -2.45
C ASP A 183 8.01 -7.78 -1.65
N SER A 184 6.83 -8.32 -1.95
CA SER A 184 5.59 -7.98 -1.24
C SER A 184 5.63 -8.41 0.23
N TRP A 185 6.14 -9.60 0.51
CA TRP A 185 6.26 -10.11 1.86
C TRP A 185 7.36 -9.41 2.66
N GLU A 186 8.50 -9.05 2.04
CA GLU A 186 9.53 -8.23 2.69
C GLU A 186 9.00 -6.85 3.08
N LYS A 187 8.28 -6.18 2.16
CA LYS A 187 7.62 -4.91 2.47
C LYS A 187 6.60 -5.08 3.60
N TYR A 188 5.81 -6.15 3.56
CA TYR A 188 4.82 -6.42 4.59
C TYR A 188 5.48 -6.75 5.94
N ALA A 189 6.56 -7.53 5.96
CA ALA A 189 7.31 -7.83 7.18
C ALA A 189 7.80 -6.53 7.84
N LEU A 190 8.29 -5.57 7.04
CA LEU A 190 8.69 -4.26 7.57
C LEU A 190 7.50 -3.48 8.14
N MET A 191 6.47 -3.23 7.33
CA MET A 191 5.40 -2.33 7.74
C MET A 191 4.37 -2.98 8.65
N GLY A 192 4.07 -4.27 8.46
CA GLY A 192 3.11 -5.02 9.26
C GLY A 192 3.62 -5.25 10.68
N THR A 193 4.88 -5.71 10.81
CA THR A 193 5.51 -5.90 12.12
C THR A 193 5.63 -4.59 12.89
N ASN A 194 6.08 -3.50 12.24
CA ASN A 194 6.12 -2.19 12.88
C ASN A 194 4.71 -1.74 13.33
N SER A 195 3.68 -1.96 12.50
CA SER A 195 2.31 -1.62 12.87
C SER A 195 1.82 -2.44 14.08
N ALA A 196 2.11 -3.74 14.10
CA ALA A 196 1.78 -4.60 15.22
C ALA A 196 2.45 -4.13 16.52
N LEU A 197 3.75 -3.86 16.48
CA LEU A 197 4.51 -3.40 17.64
C LEU A 197 4.03 -2.04 18.15
N PHE A 198 3.78 -1.07 17.26
CA PHE A 198 3.33 0.26 17.67
C PHE A 198 1.91 0.24 18.25
N CYS A 199 1.01 -0.59 17.71
CA CYS A 199 -0.30 -0.82 18.32
C CYS A 199 -0.18 -1.56 19.66
N LEU A 200 0.64 -2.62 19.73
CA LEU A 200 0.80 -3.43 20.92
C LEU A 200 1.34 -2.62 22.11
N PHE A 201 2.32 -1.75 21.87
CA PHE A 201 2.92 -0.92 22.92
C PHE A 201 2.33 0.49 23.01
N ASP A 202 1.33 0.79 22.19
CA ASP A 202 0.68 2.10 22.13
C ASP A 202 1.71 3.24 22.06
N GLY A 203 2.61 3.17 21.08
CA GLY A 203 3.65 4.20 20.94
C GLY A 203 4.63 3.97 19.79
N PRO A 204 5.48 4.97 19.55
CA PRO A 204 6.48 4.96 18.49
C PRO A 204 7.64 3.99 18.76
N ALA A 205 8.55 3.84 17.78
CA ALA A 205 9.71 2.94 17.86
C ALA A 205 10.54 3.13 19.16
N GLY A 206 10.74 4.36 19.60
CA GLY A 206 11.45 4.63 20.87
C GLY A 206 10.74 4.08 22.11
N LYS A 207 9.40 4.01 22.11
CA LYS A 207 8.64 3.41 23.21
C LYS A 207 8.78 1.89 23.22
N VAL A 208 8.81 1.27 22.04
CA VAL A 208 9.06 -0.17 21.91
C VAL A 208 10.47 -0.51 22.40
N ARG A 209 11.49 0.26 22.01
CA ARG A 209 12.88 0.05 22.43
C ARG A 209 13.13 0.23 23.94
N ARG A 210 12.26 0.91 24.66
CA ARG A 210 12.31 1.03 26.14
C ARG A 210 11.74 -0.19 26.86
N GLN A 211 11.13 -1.15 26.15
CA GLN A 211 10.65 -2.37 26.79
C GLN A 211 11.81 -3.27 27.17
N GLU A 212 11.70 -3.94 28.31
CA GLU A 212 12.64 -4.99 28.67
C GLU A 212 12.64 -6.08 27.58
N ASN A 213 13.82 -6.53 27.17
CA ASN A 213 13.98 -7.54 26.12
C ASN A 213 13.34 -7.17 24.77
N TYR A 214 13.26 -5.86 24.41
CA TYR A 214 12.61 -5.41 23.18
C TYR A 214 13.12 -6.12 21.91
N ARG A 215 14.43 -6.38 21.80
CA ARG A 215 14.99 -7.08 20.63
C ARG A 215 14.41 -8.48 20.47
N LYS A 216 14.17 -9.20 21.57
CA LYS A 216 13.50 -10.50 21.54
C LYS A 216 12.06 -10.36 21.06
N ILE A 217 11.32 -9.38 21.58
CA ILE A 217 9.93 -9.10 21.19
C ILE A 217 9.84 -8.76 19.69
N VAL A 218 10.73 -7.90 19.21
CA VAL A 218 10.79 -7.52 17.79
C VAL A 218 11.17 -8.72 16.91
N ALA A 219 12.13 -9.55 17.35
CA ALA A 219 12.53 -10.76 16.64
C ALA A 219 11.39 -11.79 16.55
N GLU A 220 10.63 -11.98 17.63
CA GLU A 220 9.46 -12.86 17.66
C GLU A 220 8.36 -12.34 16.73
N ALA A 221 8.07 -11.05 16.74
CA ALA A 221 7.06 -10.44 15.90
C ALA A 221 7.37 -10.55 14.40
N VAL A 222 8.62 -10.34 13.99
CA VAL A 222 9.00 -10.52 12.57
C VAL A 222 9.04 -12.00 12.18
N GLU A 223 9.40 -12.90 13.10
CA GLU A 223 9.40 -14.35 12.86
C GLU A 223 7.99 -14.89 12.59
N GLU A 224 6.95 -14.34 13.23
CA GLU A 224 5.56 -14.67 12.91
C GLU A 224 5.28 -14.43 11.42
N VAL A 225 5.69 -13.28 10.89
CA VAL A 225 5.51 -12.95 9.46
C VAL A 225 6.30 -13.90 8.56
N ILE A 226 7.57 -14.14 8.89
CA ILE A 226 8.45 -15.03 8.11
C ILE A 226 7.88 -16.46 8.08
N THR A 227 7.35 -16.93 9.20
CA THR A 227 6.80 -18.29 9.31
C THR A 227 5.49 -18.44 8.53
N VAL A 228 4.60 -17.45 8.59
CA VAL A 228 3.37 -17.42 7.78
C VAL A 228 3.71 -17.32 6.29
N ALA A 229 4.68 -16.50 5.90
CA ALA A 229 5.14 -16.39 4.52
C ALA A 229 5.70 -17.73 4.00
N ARG A 230 6.51 -18.42 4.82
CA ARG A 230 7.03 -19.76 4.49
C ARG A 230 5.93 -20.79 4.27
N ALA A 231 4.89 -20.75 5.10
CA ALA A 231 3.70 -21.59 4.91
C ALA A 231 2.93 -21.27 3.62
N GLN A 232 3.08 -20.04 3.11
CA GLN A 232 2.56 -19.62 1.81
C GLN A 232 3.56 -19.87 0.65
N GLY A 233 4.68 -20.57 0.90
CA GLY A 233 5.70 -20.89 -0.09
C GLY A 233 6.63 -19.74 -0.46
N VAL A 234 6.79 -18.73 0.41
CA VAL A 234 7.75 -17.64 0.24
C VAL A 234 8.87 -17.81 1.24
N ILE A 235 10.10 -17.84 0.75
CA ILE A 235 11.31 -18.07 1.57
C ILE A 235 12.10 -16.76 1.65
N PHE A 236 12.18 -16.21 2.84
CA PHE A 236 13.00 -15.04 3.12
C PHE A 236 14.50 -15.41 3.12
N PRO A 237 15.40 -14.47 2.77
CA PRO A 237 16.83 -14.62 2.98
C PRO A 237 17.14 -14.93 4.46
N GLU A 238 18.11 -15.80 4.74
CA GLU A 238 18.49 -16.18 6.12
C GLU A 238 18.85 -14.97 6.98
N THR A 239 19.48 -13.97 6.38
CA THR A 239 19.90 -12.73 7.06
C THR A 239 18.75 -11.73 7.28
N TYR A 240 17.54 -11.99 6.78
CA TYR A 240 16.46 -11.00 6.79
C TYR A 240 16.10 -10.54 8.22
N LYS A 241 15.96 -11.49 9.14
CA LYS A 241 15.61 -11.18 10.55
C LYS A 241 16.65 -10.29 11.23
N GLU A 242 17.92 -10.58 11.05
CA GLU A 242 19.01 -9.76 11.60
C GLU A 242 19.06 -8.37 10.99
N ASN A 243 18.90 -8.28 9.67
CA ASN A 243 18.82 -7.00 8.96
C ASN A 243 17.60 -6.17 9.43
N TYR A 244 16.46 -6.82 9.64
CA TYR A 244 15.27 -6.16 10.17
C TYR A 244 15.50 -5.62 11.58
N LEU A 245 16.14 -6.39 12.47
CA LEU A 245 16.47 -5.93 13.82
C LEU A 245 17.41 -4.73 13.80
N ALA A 246 18.44 -4.77 12.97
CA ALA A 246 19.37 -3.63 12.81
C ALA A 246 18.64 -2.38 12.28
N LEU A 247 17.73 -2.57 11.30
CA LEU A 247 16.90 -1.48 10.80
C LEU A 247 15.98 -0.91 11.90
N PHE A 248 15.32 -1.78 12.67
CA PHE A 248 14.43 -1.34 13.75
C PHE A 248 15.19 -0.55 14.83
N ASP A 249 16.42 -0.96 15.16
CA ASP A 249 17.29 -0.25 16.09
C ASP A 249 17.66 1.16 15.59
N SER A 250 17.79 1.32 14.27
CA SER A 250 18.18 2.60 13.64
C SER A 250 17.02 3.56 13.43
N LEU A 251 15.76 3.12 13.59
CA LEU A 251 14.60 4.00 13.39
C LEU A 251 14.65 5.22 14.33
N PRO A 252 14.33 6.44 13.88
CA PRO A 252 14.09 7.57 14.76
C PRO A 252 13.09 7.22 15.86
N GLY A 253 13.30 7.78 17.06
CA GLY A 253 12.50 7.40 18.25
C GLY A 253 10.99 7.70 18.11
N ASP A 254 10.64 8.69 17.31
CA ASP A 254 9.28 9.14 17.03
C ASP A 254 8.62 8.44 15.82
N THR A 255 9.33 7.53 15.17
CA THR A 255 8.81 6.78 14.03
C THR A 255 7.54 6.02 14.38
N VAL A 256 6.49 6.23 13.57
CA VAL A 256 5.21 5.51 13.62
C VAL A 256 4.76 5.09 12.22
N THR A 257 3.90 4.07 12.14
CA THR A 257 3.23 3.70 10.88
C THR A 257 1.98 4.54 10.64
N SER A 258 1.54 4.59 9.37
CA SER A 258 0.28 5.26 9.01
C SER A 258 -0.92 4.67 9.74
N LEU A 259 -0.97 3.33 9.89
CA LEU A 259 -2.03 2.65 10.63
C LEU A 259 -2.10 3.15 12.09
N TYR A 260 -0.97 3.13 12.81
CA TYR A 260 -0.95 3.58 14.19
C TYR A 260 -1.35 5.05 14.32
N ARG A 261 -0.88 5.92 13.40
CA ARG A 261 -1.27 7.33 13.36
C ARG A 261 -2.77 7.50 13.15
N ASP A 262 -3.36 6.81 12.15
CA ASP A 262 -4.78 6.85 11.86
C ASP A 262 -5.63 6.47 13.10
N LEU A 263 -5.21 5.43 13.85
CA LEU A 263 -5.86 5.01 15.09
C LEU A 263 -5.75 6.07 16.20
N LYS A 264 -4.57 6.67 16.37
CA LYS A 264 -4.35 7.73 17.38
C LYS A 264 -5.08 9.04 17.04
N ASP A 265 -5.32 9.31 15.76
CA ASP A 265 -6.14 10.41 15.28
C ASP A 265 -7.65 10.15 15.47
N GLY A 266 -8.01 9.01 16.08
CA GLY A 266 -9.39 8.66 16.42
C GLY A 266 -10.21 8.12 15.25
N LYS A 267 -9.57 7.71 14.14
CA LYS A 267 -10.28 7.04 13.05
C LYS A 267 -10.78 5.68 13.51
N LYS A 268 -12.01 5.34 13.15
CA LYS A 268 -12.56 4.03 13.46
C LYS A 268 -11.77 2.92 12.75
N THR A 269 -11.71 1.73 13.35
CA THR A 269 -10.99 0.57 12.79
C THR A 269 -11.42 0.28 11.36
N GLU A 270 -12.72 0.37 11.06
CA GLU A 270 -13.32 0.17 9.73
C GLU A 270 -12.86 1.19 8.68
N ASP A 271 -12.41 2.39 9.11
CA ASP A 271 -11.91 3.46 8.25
C ASP A 271 -10.38 3.42 8.09
N THR A 272 -9.72 2.45 8.73
CA THR A 272 -8.27 2.26 8.70
C THR A 272 -7.88 0.99 7.94
N GLU A 273 -6.60 0.70 7.86
CA GLU A 273 -6.08 -0.54 7.28
C GLU A 273 -5.90 -1.67 8.32
N THR A 274 -6.54 -1.58 9.48
CA THR A 274 -6.40 -2.56 10.58
C THR A 274 -6.67 -3.99 10.12
N GLU A 275 -7.79 -4.20 9.40
CA GLU A 275 -8.14 -5.52 8.88
C GLU A 275 -7.13 -6.02 7.83
N MET A 276 -6.68 -5.13 6.95
CA MET A 276 -5.75 -5.49 5.87
C MET A 276 -4.34 -5.81 6.39
N ILE A 277 -3.91 -5.13 7.46
CA ILE A 277 -2.56 -5.26 8.01
C ILE A 277 -2.53 -6.26 9.17
N LEU A 278 -3.33 -6.06 10.20
CA LEU A 278 -3.29 -6.91 11.40
C LEU A 278 -4.24 -8.11 11.29
N GLY A 279 -5.52 -7.86 10.99
CA GLY A 279 -6.54 -8.89 10.92
C GLY A 279 -6.22 -9.96 9.88
N ARG A 280 -5.70 -9.58 8.72
CA ARG A 280 -5.30 -10.53 7.67
C ARG A 280 -4.15 -11.43 8.10
N MET A 281 -3.16 -10.93 8.84
CA MET A 281 -2.07 -11.78 9.38
C MET A 281 -2.61 -12.81 10.36
N VAL A 282 -3.48 -12.41 11.26
CA VAL A 282 -4.14 -13.32 12.21
C VAL A 282 -4.92 -14.41 11.46
N LYS A 283 -5.67 -14.01 10.41
CA LYS A 283 -6.39 -14.96 9.57
C LYS A 283 -5.46 -15.94 8.84
N MET A 284 -4.41 -15.44 8.19
CA MET A 284 -3.44 -16.27 7.47
C MET A 284 -2.69 -17.22 8.42
N GLY A 285 -2.32 -16.76 9.61
CA GLY A 285 -1.71 -17.60 10.65
C GLY A 285 -2.64 -18.77 11.02
N LYS A 286 -3.91 -18.47 11.27
CA LYS A 286 -4.91 -19.50 11.58
C LYS A 286 -5.11 -20.49 10.43
N GLU A 287 -5.23 -20.03 9.19
CA GLU A 287 -5.39 -20.86 8.00
C GLU A 287 -4.18 -21.76 7.75
N ALA A 288 -2.98 -21.28 8.08
CA ALA A 288 -1.72 -22.01 7.93
C ALA A 288 -1.35 -22.89 9.16
N GLY A 289 -2.10 -22.80 10.27
CA GLY A 289 -1.76 -23.46 11.53
C GLY A 289 -0.50 -22.88 12.19
N VAL A 290 -0.16 -21.63 11.91
CA VAL A 290 0.99 -20.91 12.46
C VAL A 290 0.53 -19.93 13.53
N PRO A 291 0.98 -20.06 14.79
CA PRO A 291 0.66 -19.11 15.85
C PRO A 291 1.26 -17.73 15.54
N VAL A 292 0.45 -16.68 15.75
CA VAL A 292 0.86 -15.28 15.55
C VAL A 292 0.47 -14.40 16.75
N PRO A 293 0.93 -14.74 17.98
CA PRO A 293 0.45 -14.12 19.22
C PRO A 293 0.74 -12.62 19.32
N CYS A 294 1.80 -12.11 18.69
CA CYS A 294 2.07 -10.68 18.64
C CYS A 294 1.01 -9.95 17.81
N PHE A 295 0.71 -10.47 16.62
CA PHE A 295 -0.32 -9.88 15.76
C PHE A 295 -1.73 -10.01 16.33
N GLU A 296 -2.06 -11.12 16.99
CA GLU A 296 -3.35 -11.30 17.70
C GLU A 296 -3.55 -10.22 18.75
N LYS A 297 -2.58 -10.07 19.67
CA LYS A 297 -2.63 -9.05 20.73
C LYS A 297 -2.63 -7.63 20.16
N ALA A 298 -1.84 -7.38 19.09
CA ALA A 298 -1.81 -6.08 18.44
C ALA A 298 -3.16 -5.73 17.79
N TYR A 299 -3.81 -6.70 17.16
CA TYR A 299 -5.12 -6.54 16.54
C TYR A 299 -6.20 -6.24 17.59
N GLU A 300 -6.26 -7.03 18.68
CA GLU A 300 -7.17 -6.78 19.80
C GLU A 300 -6.99 -5.36 20.36
N LYS A 301 -5.74 -4.95 20.56
CA LYS A 301 -5.42 -3.63 21.09
C LYS A 301 -5.74 -2.49 20.10
N ALA A 302 -5.51 -2.69 18.81
CA ALA A 302 -5.89 -1.74 17.77
C ALA A 302 -7.40 -1.45 17.78
N VAL A 303 -8.23 -2.48 17.98
CA VAL A 303 -9.68 -2.33 18.13
C VAL A 303 -10.05 -1.52 19.38
N LEU A 304 -9.28 -1.64 20.46
CA LEU A 304 -9.51 -0.86 21.69
C LEU A 304 -9.06 0.60 21.56
N LEU A 305 -8.00 0.88 20.79
CA LEU A 305 -7.49 2.24 20.59
C LEU A 305 -8.49 3.18 19.91
N THR A 306 -9.47 2.64 19.19
CA THR A 306 -10.52 3.41 18.49
C THR A 306 -11.75 3.71 19.38
N ARG A 307 -11.79 3.18 20.60
CA ARG A 307 -12.86 3.51 21.54
C ARG A 307 -12.55 4.86 22.18
N PRO A 308 -13.47 5.86 22.12
CA PRO A 308 -13.25 7.12 22.82
C PRO A 308 -13.03 6.86 24.30
N PHE A 309 -11.93 7.41 24.85
CA PHE A 309 -11.69 7.43 26.27
C PHE A 309 -12.85 8.19 26.96
N GLY A 310 -13.64 7.48 27.77
CA GLY A 310 -14.62 8.12 28.64
C GLY A 310 -16.05 8.09 28.13
N ARG A 311 -16.73 6.97 28.31
CA ARG A 311 -18.07 6.90 28.89
C ARG A 311 -18.09 5.64 29.74
N GLU A 312 -17.52 5.75 30.93
CA GLU A 312 -18.00 4.92 32.03
C GLU A 312 -19.42 5.39 32.31
N GLY A 313 -20.40 4.54 32.04
CA GLY A 313 -21.78 4.69 32.45
C GLY A 313 -21.98 4.14 33.83
#